data_d5de50c06d8f107c6eab7ea11e20d993
#
_entry.id   d5de50c06d8f107c6eab7ea11e20d993
#
_cell.length_a   1.000
_cell.length_b   1.000
_cell.length_c   1.000
_cell.angle_alpha   90.00
_cell.angle_beta   90.00
_cell.angle_gamma   90.00
#
_symmetry.space_group_name_H-M   'P 1'
#
loop_
_entity.id
_entity.type
_entity.pdbx_description
1 polymer ?
#
loop_
_entity_poly.entity_id
_entity_poly.type
_entity_poly.pdbx_seq_one_letter_code
_entity_poly.pdbx_strand_id
1 'polypeptide(L)'
;MLPFLPKIDVAIVGEPTGMQPAIAEKGLMVIDGYAHGKSGHAARNEGINAIYEALDDLVWLRDYKFRKVSPLLGPTKMTVTVVEGGTQHNVVPDTLHFVIDVRTNEFYQNEYLFNFLCKKMTKCELRARSFRLHSSAISPEHPLIKRCIDRGMQPFGSPTLSDQALMPFPSFKLGPGESSRSHSANEFIKISEMEHAIDTYIGLLDGLTL
;
A
#
# COMPACT_ATOMS: atom_id res chain seq x y z
N MET A 1 1.71 -21.48 -5.89
CA MET A 1 2.74 -22.09 -5.01
C MET A 1 2.25 -22.25 -3.58
N LEU A 2 1.71 -21.23 -2.90
CA LEU A 2 1.22 -21.31 -1.51
C LEU A 2 0.30 -22.51 -1.20
N PRO A 3 -0.67 -22.90 -2.07
CA PRO A 3 -1.55 -24.05 -1.77
C PRO A 3 -0.86 -25.40 -1.66
N PHE A 4 0.39 -25.50 -2.11
CA PHE A 4 1.17 -26.75 -2.08
C PHE A 4 2.15 -26.83 -0.91
N LEU A 5 2.21 -25.79 -0.08
CA LEU A 5 3.05 -25.78 1.11
C LEU A 5 2.34 -26.46 2.30
N PRO A 6 3.07 -27.08 3.23
CA PRO A 6 2.48 -27.52 4.50
C PRO A 6 1.93 -26.32 5.26
N LYS A 7 1.19 -26.60 6.35
CA LYS A 7 0.74 -25.54 7.26
C LYS A 7 1.93 -24.70 7.70
N ILE A 8 1.82 -23.38 7.54
CA ILE A 8 2.82 -22.41 7.96
C ILE A 8 2.26 -21.70 9.19
N ASP A 9 2.97 -21.74 10.30
CA ASP A 9 2.57 -21.08 11.54
C ASP A 9 2.95 -19.60 11.54
N VAL A 10 4.10 -19.25 10.95
CA VAL A 10 4.55 -17.86 10.78
C VAL A 10 5.57 -17.78 9.62
N ALA A 11 5.64 -16.62 8.98
CA ALA A 11 6.68 -16.31 8.01
C ALA A 11 7.47 -15.04 8.39
N ILE A 12 8.76 -15.07 8.10
CA ILE A 12 9.65 -13.90 8.16
C ILE A 12 9.99 -13.50 6.72
N VAL A 13 9.76 -12.25 6.39
CA VAL A 13 10.10 -11.67 5.08
C VAL A 13 11.33 -10.79 5.24
N GLY A 14 12.41 -11.13 4.52
CA GLY A 14 13.77 -10.56 4.67
C GLY A 14 13.92 -9.16 4.07
N GLU A 15 12.92 -8.30 4.21
CA GLU A 15 12.99 -6.89 3.78
C GLU A 15 13.94 -6.09 4.68
N PRO A 16 14.59 -5.02 4.16
CA PRO A 16 15.50 -4.18 4.94
C PRO A 16 14.75 -3.39 6.01
N THR A 17 14.88 -3.81 7.27
CA THR A 17 14.21 -3.21 8.44
C THR A 17 15.18 -2.77 9.53
N GLY A 18 16.49 -2.82 9.27
CA GLY A 18 17.51 -2.59 10.31
C GLY A 18 17.44 -3.63 11.43
N MET A 19 17.00 -4.86 11.12
CA MET A 19 16.74 -5.92 12.11
C MET A 19 15.73 -5.54 13.19
N GLN A 20 14.78 -4.62 12.88
CA GLN A 20 13.62 -4.36 13.73
C GLN A 20 12.39 -5.05 13.14
N PRO A 21 11.51 -5.69 13.95
CA PRO A 21 10.35 -6.42 13.43
C PRO A 21 9.27 -5.45 12.95
N ALA A 22 9.03 -5.41 11.64
CA ALA A 22 7.87 -4.70 11.08
C ALA A 22 6.65 -5.61 11.16
N ILE A 23 5.84 -5.43 12.19
CA ILE A 23 4.72 -6.31 12.55
C ILE A 23 3.41 -5.99 11.84
N ALA A 24 3.39 -4.93 11.04
CA ALA A 24 2.28 -4.58 10.17
C ALA A 24 2.79 -3.87 8.92
N GLU A 25 2.10 -4.01 7.78
CA GLU A 25 2.36 -3.25 6.56
C GLU A 25 1.07 -2.76 5.89
N LYS A 26 1.16 -1.64 5.17
CA LYS A 26 0.04 -1.12 4.39
C LYS A 26 -0.21 -1.97 3.17
N GLY A 27 -1.49 -2.22 2.88
CA GLY A 27 -1.92 -2.76 1.60
C GLY A 27 -1.82 -1.73 0.48
N LEU A 28 -1.98 -2.20 -0.74
CA LEU A 28 -1.95 -1.39 -1.96
C LEU A 28 -3.13 -1.73 -2.85
N MET A 29 -3.86 -0.71 -3.28
CA MET A 29 -4.81 -0.81 -4.38
C MET A 29 -4.56 0.36 -5.33
N VAL A 30 -4.39 0.07 -6.62
CA VAL A 30 -4.29 1.08 -7.68
C VAL A 30 -5.62 1.11 -8.42
N ILE A 31 -6.18 2.31 -8.56
CA ILE A 31 -7.47 2.52 -9.21
C ILE A 31 -7.27 3.48 -10.38
N ASP A 32 -7.75 3.07 -11.55
CA ASP A 32 -7.93 3.96 -12.71
C ASP A 32 -9.30 4.62 -12.61
N GLY A 33 -9.35 5.94 -12.76
CA GLY A 33 -10.56 6.74 -12.80
C GLY A 33 -10.74 7.41 -14.16
N TYR A 34 -11.97 7.45 -14.65
CA TYR A 34 -12.32 8.05 -15.94
C TYR A 34 -13.52 8.99 -15.76
N ALA A 35 -13.37 10.23 -16.21
CA ALA A 35 -14.51 11.12 -16.43
C ALA A 35 -14.76 11.26 -17.93
N HIS A 36 -16.03 11.29 -18.29
CA HIS A 36 -16.49 11.37 -19.67
C HIS A 36 -17.20 12.69 -19.92
N GLY A 37 -16.92 13.27 -21.06
CA GLY A 37 -17.53 14.49 -21.56
C GLY A 37 -17.92 14.36 -23.04
N LYS A 38 -17.84 15.46 -23.74
CA LYS A 38 -18.09 15.55 -25.18
C LYS A 38 -17.20 16.62 -25.79
N SER A 39 -16.46 16.27 -26.82
CA SER A 39 -15.64 17.24 -27.57
C SER A 39 -16.46 18.37 -28.16
N GLY A 40 -15.87 19.55 -28.21
CA GLY A 40 -16.43 20.76 -28.81
C GLY A 40 -15.37 21.84 -29.00
N HIS A 41 -15.68 22.92 -29.67
CA HIS A 41 -14.78 24.04 -29.85
C HIS A 41 -14.78 24.93 -28.60
N ALA A 42 -13.60 25.13 -27.97
CA ALA A 42 -13.50 25.86 -26.70
C ALA A 42 -14.01 27.32 -26.73
N ALA A 43 -14.01 27.96 -27.90
CA ALA A 43 -14.57 29.32 -28.07
C ALA A 43 -16.09 29.36 -28.28
N ARG A 44 -16.75 28.18 -28.26
CA ARG A 44 -18.20 28.09 -28.44
C ARG A 44 -18.83 27.42 -27.23
N ASN A 45 -20.13 27.62 -27.00
CA ASN A 45 -20.87 26.93 -25.94
C ASN A 45 -21.25 25.51 -26.39
N GLU A 46 -20.24 24.72 -26.77
CA GLU A 46 -20.36 23.34 -27.28
C GLU A 46 -19.53 22.39 -26.44
N GLY A 47 -19.99 21.12 -26.34
CA GLY A 47 -19.26 20.08 -25.63
C GLY A 47 -19.57 20.02 -24.14
N ILE A 48 -18.97 19.00 -23.48
CA ILE A 48 -18.99 18.80 -22.03
C ILE A 48 -17.54 18.53 -21.64
N ASN A 49 -16.98 19.35 -20.78
CA ASN A 49 -15.57 19.26 -20.42
C ASN A 49 -15.34 18.15 -19.37
N ALA A 50 -14.71 17.05 -19.77
CA ALA A 50 -14.42 15.92 -18.88
C ALA A 50 -13.53 16.30 -17.68
N ILE A 51 -12.67 17.32 -17.81
CA ILE A 51 -11.88 17.83 -16.68
C ILE A 51 -12.82 18.45 -15.63
N TYR A 52 -13.79 19.24 -16.05
CA TYR A 52 -14.73 19.88 -15.12
C TYR A 52 -15.68 18.86 -14.47
N GLU A 53 -16.08 17.82 -15.21
CA GLU A 53 -16.89 16.72 -14.66
C GLU A 53 -16.16 15.97 -13.54
N ALA A 54 -14.83 15.85 -13.61
CA ALA A 54 -14.02 15.15 -12.60
C ALA A 54 -13.70 16.00 -11.36
N LEU A 55 -13.79 17.34 -11.43
CA LEU A 55 -13.25 18.22 -10.39
C LEU A 55 -13.83 17.94 -8.99
N ASP A 56 -15.14 17.76 -8.87
CA ASP A 56 -15.78 17.52 -7.58
C ASP A 56 -15.29 16.22 -6.95
N ASP A 57 -15.17 15.15 -7.72
CA ASP A 57 -14.66 13.86 -7.27
C ASP A 57 -13.18 13.94 -6.89
N LEU A 58 -12.35 14.65 -7.66
CA LEU A 58 -10.93 14.86 -7.36
C LEU A 58 -10.72 15.71 -6.09
N VAL A 59 -11.53 16.76 -5.91
CA VAL A 59 -11.52 17.58 -4.68
C VAL A 59 -11.94 16.73 -3.48
N TRP A 60 -12.98 15.93 -3.63
CA TRP A 60 -13.43 15.02 -2.59
C TRP A 60 -12.33 14.01 -2.21
N LEU A 61 -11.63 13.40 -3.18
CA LEU A 61 -10.49 12.50 -2.94
C LEU A 61 -9.38 13.17 -2.12
N ARG A 62 -9.03 14.41 -2.45
CA ARG A 62 -8.01 15.20 -1.75
C ARG A 62 -8.37 15.43 -0.30
N ASP A 63 -9.63 15.74 -0.02
CA ASP A 63 -10.07 16.26 1.27
C ASP A 63 -10.60 15.17 2.21
N TYR A 64 -10.97 14.01 1.67
CA TYR A 64 -11.53 12.92 2.47
C TYR A 64 -10.54 12.32 3.44
N LYS A 65 -10.95 12.16 4.71
CA LYS A 65 -10.16 11.54 5.77
C LYS A 65 -10.87 10.31 6.31
N PHE A 66 -10.17 9.18 6.30
CA PHE A 66 -10.67 7.94 6.88
C PHE A 66 -10.72 8.00 8.40
N ARG A 67 -11.81 7.52 9.00
CA ARG A 67 -12.04 7.60 10.45
C ARG A 67 -11.20 6.61 11.25
N LYS A 68 -10.96 5.42 10.71
CA LYS A 68 -10.19 4.38 11.42
C LYS A 68 -8.70 4.58 11.13
N VAL A 69 -7.97 4.91 12.18
CA VAL A 69 -6.53 5.17 12.14
C VAL A 69 -5.82 4.04 12.89
N SER A 70 -4.91 3.36 12.22
CA SER A 70 -4.10 2.31 12.81
C SER A 70 -3.06 2.91 13.77
N PRO A 71 -2.87 2.33 14.97
CA PRO A 71 -1.78 2.73 15.87
C PRO A 71 -0.39 2.51 15.25
N LEU A 72 -0.24 1.49 14.40
CA LEU A 72 1.04 1.12 13.77
C LEU A 72 1.20 1.75 12.38
N LEU A 73 0.14 1.75 11.57
CA LEU A 73 0.20 2.14 10.16
C LEU A 73 -0.34 3.55 9.89
N GLY A 74 -0.95 4.19 10.90
CA GLY A 74 -1.63 5.47 10.71
C GLY A 74 -2.89 5.37 9.83
N PRO A 75 -3.32 6.47 9.21
CA PRO A 75 -4.53 6.48 8.38
C PRO A 75 -4.33 5.77 7.04
N THR A 76 -5.43 5.24 6.49
CA THR A 76 -5.52 4.91 5.07
C THR A 76 -5.29 6.18 4.24
N LYS A 77 -4.50 6.07 3.18
CA LYS A 77 -4.14 7.19 2.29
C LYS A 77 -4.67 6.96 0.89
N MET A 78 -5.18 8.00 0.26
CA MET A 78 -5.47 8.05 -1.17
C MET A 78 -4.71 9.22 -1.78
N THR A 79 -4.03 8.97 -2.89
CA THR A 79 -3.27 10.01 -3.59
C THR A 79 -3.50 9.88 -5.09
N VAL A 80 -3.98 10.94 -5.72
CA VAL A 80 -4.01 11.01 -7.19
C VAL A 80 -2.58 11.24 -7.66
N THR A 81 -2.05 10.32 -8.46
CA THR A 81 -0.63 10.31 -8.87
C THR A 81 -0.43 10.56 -10.35
N VAL A 82 -1.47 10.37 -11.16
CA VAL A 82 -1.48 10.65 -12.60
C VAL A 82 -2.78 11.35 -12.95
N VAL A 83 -2.72 12.34 -13.84
CA VAL A 83 -3.88 12.99 -14.47
C VAL A 83 -3.54 13.25 -15.93
N GLU A 84 -4.36 12.74 -16.84
CA GLU A 84 -4.17 12.84 -18.27
C GLU A 84 -5.48 13.24 -18.93
N GLY A 85 -5.48 14.33 -19.70
CA GLY A 85 -6.68 14.79 -20.40
C GLY A 85 -6.41 15.99 -21.30
N GLY A 86 -7.20 16.09 -22.38
CA GLY A 86 -7.04 17.12 -23.40
C GLY A 86 -5.87 16.89 -24.34
N THR A 87 -5.99 17.36 -25.57
CA THR A 87 -4.99 17.21 -26.63
C THR A 87 -4.58 18.51 -27.28
N GLN A 88 -5.49 19.50 -27.30
CA GLN A 88 -5.29 20.80 -27.96
C GLN A 88 -5.93 21.92 -27.13
N HIS A 89 -5.35 23.12 -27.18
CA HIS A 89 -5.80 24.28 -26.42
C HIS A 89 -7.21 24.80 -26.81
N ASN A 90 -7.69 24.49 -27.99
CA ASN A 90 -8.96 24.95 -28.54
C ASN A 90 -10.03 23.86 -28.64
N VAL A 91 -9.79 22.68 -28.06
CA VAL A 91 -10.73 21.54 -28.02
C VAL A 91 -11.15 21.26 -26.59
N VAL A 92 -12.46 21.20 -26.33
CA VAL A 92 -13.03 20.75 -25.05
C VAL A 92 -12.71 19.26 -24.90
N PRO A 93 -12.02 18.80 -23.80
CA PRO A 93 -11.71 17.40 -23.59
C PRO A 93 -12.97 16.56 -23.36
N ASP A 94 -13.05 15.44 -24.03
CA ASP A 94 -14.14 14.47 -23.88
C ASP A 94 -13.81 13.33 -22.92
N THR A 95 -12.54 13.21 -22.51
CA THR A 95 -12.09 12.20 -21.56
C THR A 95 -11.01 12.77 -20.66
N LEU A 96 -11.10 12.45 -19.37
CA LEU A 96 -10.03 12.60 -18.39
C LEU A 96 -9.75 11.22 -17.78
N HIS A 97 -8.49 10.81 -17.76
CA HIS A 97 -7.99 9.66 -17.02
C HIS A 97 -7.18 10.12 -15.81
N PHE A 98 -7.31 9.43 -14.68
CA PHE A 98 -6.46 9.65 -13.51
C PHE A 98 -6.19 8.35 -12.78
N VAL A 99 -5.10 8.30 -12.01
CA VAL A 99 -4.71 7.13 -11.22
C VAL A 99 -4.70 7.50 -9.75
N ILE A 100 -5.29 6.65 -8.92
CA ILE A 100 -5.29 6.77 -7.47
C ILE A 100 -4.42 5.65 -6.88
N ASP A 101 -3.34 6.01 -6.15
CA ASP A 101 -2.62 5.12 -5.23
C ASP A 101 -3.35 5.10 -3.89
N VAL A 102 -3.82 3.93 -3.48
CA VAL A 102 -4.54 3.72 -2.21
C VAL A 102 -3.71 2.83 -1.30
N ARG A 103 -3.31 3.35 -0.12
CA ARG A 103 -2.58 2.63 0.91
C ARG A 103 -3.50 2.34 2.09
N THR A 104 -3.99 1.10 2.14
CA THR A 104 -4.93 0.65 3.19
C THR A 104 -4.19 0.25 4.47
N ASN A 105 -4.89 0.35 5.59
CA ASN A 105 -4.47 -0.26 6.84
C ASN A 105 -5.37 -1.46 7.16
N GLU A 106 -5.12 -2.16 8.26
CA GLU A 106 -5.81 -3.38 8.68
C GLU A 106 -7.33 -3.21 8.91
N PHE A 107 -7.83 -1.98 8.98
CA PHE A 107 -9.25 -1.70 9.20
C PHE A 107 -10.07 -1.61 7.93
N TYR A 108 -9.43 -1.59 6.76
CA TYR A 108 -10.09 -1.42 5.47
C TYR A 108 -9.63 -2.45 4.45
N GLN A 109 -10.51 -3.39 4.13
CA GLN A 109 -10.30 -4.31 3.02
C GLN A 109 -10.41 -3.58 1.67
N ASN A 110 -9.59 -3.98 0.70
CA ASN A 110 -9.51 -3.31 -0.60
C ASN A 110 -10.86 -3.28 -1.33
N GLU A 111 -11.59 -4.41 -1.40
CA GLU A 111 -12.88 -4.51 -2.05
C GLU A 111 -13.95 -3.62 -1.38
N TYR A 112 -13.98 -3.62 -0.05
CA TYR A 112 -14.90 -2.76 0.70
C TYR A 112 -14.63 -1.29 0.39
N LEU A 113 -13.36 -0.90 0.41
CA LEU A 113 -12.95 0.47 0.15
C LEU A 113 -13.26 0.90 -1.29
N PHE A 114 -12.98 0.05 -2.27
CA PHE A 114 -13.33 0.30 -3.68
C PHE A 114 -14.83 0.53 -3.86
N ASN A 115 -15.65 -0.35 -3.31
CA ASN A 115 -17.11 -0.19 -3.36
C ASN A 115 -17.61 1.08 -2.66
N PHE A 116 -16.94 1.49 -1.59
CA PHE A 116 -17.21 2.78 -0.93
C PHE A 116 -16.87 3.95 -1.85
N LEU A 117 -15.71 3.93 -2.52
CA LEU A 117 -15.29 4.96 -3.46
C LEU A 117 -16.26 5.09 -4.64
N CYS A 118 -16.66 3.97 -5.25
CA CYS A 118 -17.65 3.95 -6.34
C CYS A 118 -19.01 4.59 -5.94
N LYS A 119 -19.40 4.46 -4.66
CA LYS A 119 -20.63 5.11 -4.15
C LYS A 119 -20.47 6.61 -3.92
N LYS A 120 -19.26 7.08 -3.69
CA LYS A 120 -18.96 8.49 -3.38
C LYS A 120 -18.62 9.29 -4.63
N MET A 121 -17.85 8.72 -5.52
CA MET A 121 -17.44 9.31 -6.77
C MET A 121 -18.46 8.97 -7.86
N THR A 122 -19.45 9.84 -8.01
CA THR A 122 -20.60 9.57 -8.89
C THR A 122 -20.44 10.15 -10.29
N LYS A 123 -19.45 11.00 -10.50
CA LYS A 123 -19.12 11.64 -11.78
C LYS A 123 -18.08 10.87 -12.58
N CYS A 124 -17.28 10.04 -11.90
CA CYS A 124 -16.21 9.28 -12.52
C CYS A 124 -16.48 7.77 -12.45
N GLU A 125 -16.13 7.07 -13.52
CA GLU A 125 -16.05 5.61 -13.53
C GLU A 125 -14.73 5.18 -12.90
N LEU A 126 -14.76 4.22 -11.97
CA LEU A 126 -13.57 3.67 -11.30
C LEU A 126 -13.33 2.22 -11.69
N ARG A 127 -12.06 1.85 -11.90
CA ARG A 127 -11.62 0.48 -12.19
C ARG A 127 -10.42 0.13 -11.34
N ALA A 128 -10.57 -0.78 -10.39
CA ALA A 128 -9.44 -1.29 -9.62
C ALA A 128 -8.59 -2.25 -10.45
N ARG A 129 -7.26 -2.08 -10.45
CA ARG A 129 -6.35 -2.99 -11.17
C ARG A 129 -6.26 -4.34 -10.48
N SER A 130 -6.29 -4.37 -9.14
CA SER A 130 -6.27 -5.61 -8.34
C SER A 130 -6.69 -5.30 -6.91
N PHE A 131 -7.30 -6.30 -6.24
CA PHE A 131 -7.62 -6.24 -4.81
C PHE A 131 -6.69 -7.07 -3.94
N ARG A 132 -5.83 -7.91 -4.52
CA ARG A 132 -5.09 -8.98 -3.84
C ARG A 132 -4.00 -8.52 -2.87
N LEU A 133 -3.56 -7.26 -2.92
CA LEU A 133 -2.47 -6.74 -2.10
C LEU A 133 -3.03 -6.12 -0.81
N HIS A 134 -3.35 -7.00 0.16
CA HIS A 134 -3.96 -6.58 1.42
C HIS A 134 -2.92 -6.01 2.40
N SER A 135 -3.40 -5.22 3.37
CA SER A 135 -2.62 -4.92 4.57
C SER A 135 -2.42 -6.20 5.36
N SER A 136 -1.23 -6.40 5.90
CA SER A 136 -0.89 -7.53 6.76
C SER A 136 -0.52 -7.06 8.17
N ALA A 137 -0.74 -7.93 9.16
CA ALA A 137 -0.34 -7.70 10.54
C ALA A 137 -0.16 -9.02 11.29
N ILE A 138 0.77 -9.03 12.25
CA ILE A 138 0.93 -10.10 13.23
C ILE A 138 0.75 -9.52 14.63
N SER A 139 0.16 -10.33 15.54
CA SER A 139 -0.06 -9.89 16.91
C SER A 139 1.29 -9.62 17.63
N PRO A 140 1.41 -8.54 18.40
CA PRO A 140 2.55 -8.34 19.30
C PRO A 140 2.71 -9.46 20.34
N GLU A 141 1.60 -10.16 20.65
CA GLU A 141 1.58 -11.28 21.57
C GLU A 141 2.05 -12.60 20.96
N HIS A 142 2.33 -12.63 19.64
CA HIS A 142 2.84 -13.82 18.98
C HIS A 142 4.21 -14.22 19.59
N PRO A 143 4.49 -15.53 19.90
CA PRO A 143 5.70 -15.95 20.59
C PRO A 143 7.00 -15.42 19.97
N LEU A 144 7.08 -15.43 18.63
CA LEU A 144 8.25 -14.94 17.93
C LEU A 144 8.42 -13.42 18.05
N ILE A 145 7.33 -12.65 18.07
CA ILE A 145 7.39 -11.19 18.26
C ILE A 145 7.77 -10.84 19.72
N LYS A 146 7.21 -11.57 20.70
CA LYS A 146 7.65 -11.43 22.10
C LYS A 146 9.15 -11.68 22.24
N ARG A 147 9.65 -12.72 21.59
CA ARG A 147 11.09 -13.03 21.60
C ARG A 147 11.96 -11.95 20.95
N CYS A 148 11.45 -11.26 19.92
CA CYS A 148 12.09 -10.06 19.37
C CYS A 148 12.14 -8.94 20.42
N ILE A 149 11.01 -8.66 21.07
CA ILE A 149 10.90 -7.61 22.09
C ILE A 149 11.83 -7.90 23.29
N ASP A 150 11.86 -9.14 23.78
CA ASP A 150 12.72 -9.57 24.89
C ASP A 150 14.22 -9.41 24.57
N ARG A 151 14.57 -9.38 23.29
CA ARG A 151 15.93 -9.10 22.79
C ARG A 151 16.18 -7.61 22.53
N GLY A 152 15.27 -6.74 22.94
CA GLY A 152 15.40 -5.28 22.83
C GLY A 152 15.01 -4.69 21.47
N MET A 153 14.41 -5.49 20.55
CA MET A 153 13.94 -4.99 19.27
C MET A 153 12.65 -4.18 19.44
N GLN A 154 12.45 -3.21 18.55
CA GLN A 154 11.31 -2.30 18.58
C GLN A 154 10.34 -2.61 17.46
N PRO A 155 9.16 -3.22 17.74
CA PRO A 155 8.14 -3.46 16.72
C PRO A 155 7.63 -2.15 16.11
N PHE A 156 7.40 -2.16 14.79
CA PHE A 156 6.88 -0.98 14.08
C PHE A 156 5.94 -1.36 12.93
N GLY A 157 5.24 -0.37 12.38
CA GLY A 157 4.42 -0.50 11.17
C GLY A 157 5.15 0.00 9.94
N SER A 158 5.25 -0.84 8.90
CA SER A 158 5.90 -0.49 7.63
C SER A 158 4.92 0.21 6.68
N PRO A 159 5.28 1.37 6.08
CA PRO A 159 4.47 2.02 5.07
C PRO A 159 4.58 1.35 3.70
N THR A 160 5.59 0.49 3.50
CA THR A 160 5.87 -0.20 2.22
C THR A 160 5.23 -1.58 2.17
N LEU A 161 4.94 -2.03 0.94
CA LEU A 161 4.37 -3.34 0.66
C LEU A 161 5.48 -4.36 0.42
N SER A 162 5.22 -5.62 0.79
CA SER A 162 6.07 -6.78 0.49
C SER A 162 5.24 -7.99 0.08
N ASP A 163 5.87 -9.15 -0.03
CA ASP A 163 5.20 -10.42 -0.31
C ASP A 163 4.20 -10.83 0.77
N GLN A 164 4.29 -10.25 1.98
CA GLN A 164 3.31 -10.47 3.05
C GLN A 164 1.86 -10.20 2.62
N ALA A 165 1.65 -9.24 1.72
CA ALA A 165 0.33 -8.89 1.20
C ALA A 165 -0.42 -10.07 0.55
N LEU A 166 0.31 -11.14 0.18
CA LEU A 166 -0.22 -12.35 -0.45
C LEU A 166 -0.23 -13.56 0.49
N MET A 167 0.23 -13.40 1.74
CA MET A 167 0.33 -14.50 2.71
C MET A 167 -0.94 -14.57 3.57
N PRO A 168 -1.68 -15.71 3.57
CA PRO A 168 -2.89 -15.88 4.37
C PRO A 168 -2.61 -16.34 5.82
N PHE A 169 -1.36 -16.29 6.26
CA PHE A 169 -0.90 -16.72 7.58
C PHE A 169 -0.10 -15.59 8.26
N PRO A 170 0.13 -15.65 9.59
CA PRO A 170 0.89 -14.63 10.29
C PRO A 170 2.28 -14.43 9.68
N SER A 171 2.67 -13.19 9.46
CA SER A 171 3.96 -12.83 8.89
C SER A 171 4.41 -11.44 9.35
N PHE A 172 5.72 -11.21 9.32
CA PHE A 172 6.31 -9.90 9.60
C PHE A 172 7.62 -9.73 8.82
N LYS A 173 8.07 -8.49 8.66
CA LYS A 173 9.38 -8.23 8.05
C LYS A 173 10.45 -8.18 9.12
N LEU A 174 11.58 -8.78 8.79
CA LEU A 174 12.79 -8.68 9.58
C LEU A 174 13.97 -8.96 8.66
N GLY A 175 14.85 -8.00 8.46
CA GLY A 175 16.03 -8.22 7.62
C GLY A 175 17.08 -7.15 7.79
N PRO A 176 18.32 -7.46 7.38
CA PRO A 176 19.44 -6.53 7.44
C PRO A 176 19.29 -5.37 6.45
N GLY A 177 20.04 -4.31 6.68
CA GLY A 177 20.00 -3.10 5.85
C GLY A 177 18.87 -2.15 6.23
N GLU A 178 18.96 -0.95 5.68
CA GLU A 178 18.05 0.15 5.95
C GLU A 178 17.12 0.39 4.76
N SER A 179 15.81 0.45 4.99
CA SER A 179 14.82 0.72 3.95
C SER A 179 15.05 2.05 3.21
N SER A 180 15.70 3.02 3.86
CA SER A 180 16.06 4.31 3.26
C SER A 180 17.10 4.20 2.14
N ARG A 181 17.82 3.08 2.04
CA ARG A 181 18.81 2.83 0.99
C ARG A 181 18.19 2.14 -0.22
N SER A 182 17.01 1.54 -0.09
CA SER A 182 16.30 0.89 -1.19
C SER A 182 15.92 1.88 -2.29
N HIS A 183 15.98 1.43 -3.54
CA HIS A 183 15.66 2.21 -4.74
C HIS A 183 16.53 3.46 -4.92
N SER A 184 17.72 3.50 -4.34
CA SER A 184 18.71 4.56 -4.55
C SER A 184 19.72 4.17 -5.65
N ALA A 185 20.35 5.17 -6.28
CA ALA A 185 21.33 4.93 -7.36
C ALA A 185 22.54 4.08 -6.90
N ASN A 186 22.89 4.16 -5.62
CA ASN A 186 23.99 3.40 -5.00
C ASN A 186 23.45 2.56 -3.83
N GLU A 187 22.47 1.73 -4.10
CA GLU A 187 21.91 0.81 -3.11
C GLU A 187 22.99 -0.16 -2.60
N PHE A 188 23.13 -0.29 -1.30
CA PHE A 188 24.13 -1.15 -0.67
C PHE A 188 23.67 -1.72 0.66
N ILE A 189 24.30 -2.81 1.05
CA ILE A 189 24.25 -3.40 2.39
C ILE A 189 25.67 -3.57 2.91
N LYS A 190 25.90 -3.40 4.21
CA LYS A 190 27.19 -3.65 4.84
C LYS A 190 27.33 -5.13 5.18
N ILE A 191 28.53 -5.71 5.02
CA ILE A 191 28.82 -7.09 5.40
C ILE A 191 28.52 -7.31 6.89
N SER A 192 28.89 -6.39 7.76
CA SER A 192 28.58 -6.45 9.19
C SER A 192 27.09 -6.47 9.52
N GLU A 193 26.24 -5.86 8.69
CA GLU A 193 24.77 -5.95 8.86
C GLU A 193 24.26 -7.36 8.51
N MET A 194 24.88 -8.02 7.53
CA MET A 194 24.56 -9.40 7.16
C MET A 194 25.02 -10.40 8.25
N GLU A 195 26.22 -10.24 8.76
CA GLU A 195 26.76 -11.06 9.85
C GLU A 195 25.89 -10.94 11.11
N HIS A 196 25.57 -9.72 11.50
CA HIS A 196 24.67 -9.46 12.63
C HIS A 196 23.27 -10.08 12.43
N ALA A 197 22.75 -10.08 11.20
CA ALA A 197 21.44 -10.69 10.90
C ALA A 197 21.49 -12.21 11.06
N ILE A 198 22.57 -12.87 10.65
CA ILE A 198 22.75 -14.33 10.85
C ILE A 198 22.68 -14.69 12.33
N ASP A 199 23.48 -14.01 13.16
CA ASP A 199 23.49 -14.24 14.61
C ASP A 199 22.12 -13.97 15.24
N THR A 200 21.45 -12.92 14.77
CA THR A 200 20.11 -12.55 15.24
C THR A 200 19.09 -13.63 14.89
N TYR A 201 19.07 -14.11 13.64
CA TYR A 201 18.14 -15.18 13.23
C TYR A 201 18.40 -16.49 14.00
N ILE A 202 19.66 -16.89 14.16
CA ILE A 202 20.02 -18.08 14.96
C ILE A 202 19.45 -17.90 16.37
N GLY A 203 19.74 -16.78 17.02
CA GLY A 203 19.25 -16.54 18.37
C GLY A 203 17.73 -16.43 18.48
N LEU A 204 17.01 -15.97 17.46
CA LEU A 204 15.56 -15.89 17.45
C LEU A 204 14.90 -17.25 17.23
N LEU A 205 15.49 -18.12 16.43
CA LEU A 205 14.84 -19.35 15.97
C LEU A 205 15.29 -20.57 16.78
N ASP A 206 16.48 -20.55 17.34
CA ASP A 206 16.99 -21.66 18.16
C ASP A 206 16.11 -21.89 19.38
N GLY A 207 15.63 -23.14 19.54
CA GLY A 207 14.73 -23.55 20.61
C GLY A 207 13.36 -22.84 20.62
N LEU A 208 12.94 -22.24 19.50
CA LEU A 208 11.59 -21.65 19.39
C LEU A 208 10.55 -22.77 19.22
N THR A 209 9.51 -22.73 20.05
CA THR A 209 8.29 -23.55 19.92
C THR A 209 7.11 -22.63 19.66
N LEU A 210 6.31 -22.91 18.61
CA LEU A 210 5.13 -22.15 18.18
C LEU A 210 3.85 -22.91 18.48
#